data_c66fb4ce210e41048a608c806ac561bf
#
_entry.id   c66fb4ce210e41048a608c806ac561bf
#
_cell.length_a   1.000
_cell.length_b   1.000
_cell.length_c   1.000
_cell.angle_alpha   90.00
_cell.angle_beta   90.00
_cell.angle_gamma   90.00
#
_symmetry.space_group_name_H-M   'P 1'
#
loop_
_entity.id
_entity.type
_entity.pdbx_description
1 polymer ?
#
loop_
_entity_poly.entity_id
_entity_poly.type
_entity_poly.pdbx_seq_one_letter_code
_entity_poly.pdbx_strand_id
1 'polypeptide(L)'
;DAKVNDMAFSNDNDEFAVVTDDGVVNIYDTRTFLTKKTIDDAGSGLSIAYNFDGKYMAVATSPTSITIYNLLDSDDKETITVDNGGMSELAFISDSRYNTLLAYNTDNAMHVKRMTKLAPYYGKLINEQLNERMTEWMKMLPGETLEQYQNRVNDQTRDAQRKLFEAEISTSFANDLVNMATVSLGNYDRSNGVLAVAFDNMPTIFLNVPETDLTSFNNADDLQFKNAKYGVMPNDHFEMIYAEVHNNADGKTYIFSNLDRVNLNYMTSDDNVVS
;
A
#
# COMPACT_ATOMS: atom_id res chain seq x y z
N ASP A 1 22.57 -2.05 25.67
CA ASP A 1 22.80 -2.41 24.25
C ASP A 1 21.97 -3.66 23.98
N ALA A 2 20.81 -3.49 23.35
CA ALA A 2 19.96 -4.58 22.95
C ALA A 2 20.51 -5.23 21.66
N LYS A 3 20.31 -6.54 21.51
CA LYS A 3 20.73 -7.28 20.34
C LYS A 3 19.69 -7.14 19.24
N VAL A 4 20.13 -6.80 18.03
CA VAL A 4 19.28 -6.84 16.84
C VAL A 4 19.00 -8.29 16.47
N ASN A 5 17.73 -8.64 16.36
CA ASN A 5 17.30 -9.97 15.94
C ASN A 5 16.97 -10.02 14.45
N ASP A 6 16.31 -8.97 13.92
CA ASP A 6 15.91 -8.92 12.51
C ASP A 6 15.72 -7.48 12.03
N MET A 7 15.71 -7.27 10.70
CA MET A 7 15.43 -5.99 10.05
C MET A 7 14.65 -6.18 8.76
N ALA A 8 13.80 -5.22 8.43
CA ALA A 8 13.03 -5.20 7.19
C ALA A 8 12.99 -3.80 6.60
N PHE A 9 13.02 -3.69 5.27
CA PHE A 9 12.74 -2.46 4.54
C PHE A 9 11.26 -2.38 4.16
N SER A 10 10.70 -1.17 4.16
CA SER A 10 9.44 -0.92 3.51
C SER A 10 9.56 -1.13 1.99
N ASN A 11 8.46 -1.47 1.31
CA ASN A 11 8.50 -1.76 -0.13
C ASN A 11 8.93 -0.57 -0.98
N ASP A 12 8.65 0.65 -0.56
CA ASP A 12 9.11 1.88 -1.20
C ASP A 12 10.56 2.25 -0.87
N ASN A 13 11.21 1.49 0.01
CA ASN A 13 12.56 1.72 0.54
C ASN A 13 12.74 3.07 1.27
N ASP A 14 11.68 3.75 1.65
CA ASP A 14 11.73 5.01 2.41
C ASP A 14 11.95 4.79 3.89
N GLU A 15 11.66 3.58 4.38
CA GLU A 15 11.84 3.19 5.78
C GLU A 15 12.55 1.86 5.93
N PHE A 16 13.24 1.70 7.05
CA PHE A 16 13.65 0.38 7.53
C PHE A 16 13.34 0.24 9.02
N ALA A 17 12.94 -0.94 9.40
CA ALA A 17 12.65 -1.27 10.77
C ALA A 17 13.68 -2.26 11.32
N VAL A 18 14.01 -2.11 12.58
CA VAL A 18 14.90 -2.99 13.32
C VAL A 18 14.18 -3.47 14.56
N VAL A 19 14.13 -4.77 14.78
CA VAL A 19 13.60 -5.38 16.00
C VAL A 19 14.70 -5.92 16.86
N THR A 20 14.60 -5.70 18.17
CA THR A 20 15.61 -6.06 19.16
C THR A 20 15.08 -7.06 20.19
N ASP A 21 15.99 -7.76 20.88
CA ASP A 21 15.67 -8.81 21.84
C ASP A 21 15.04 -8.29 23.16
N ASP A 22 15.05 -6.99 23.38
CA ASP A 22 14.33 -6.33 24.46
C ASP A 22 12.88 -5.97 24.12
N GLY A 23 12.41 -6.35 22.92
CA GLY A 23 11.03 -6.17 22.50
C GLY A 23 10.71 -4.80 21.93
N VAL A 24 11.71 -4.10 21.40
CA VAL A 24 11.54 -2.79 20.76
C VAL A 24 11.69 -2.92 19.25
N VAL A 25 10.77 -2.27 18.50
CA VAL A 25 10.94 -2.02 17.07
C VAL A 25 11.18 -0.54 16.86
N ASN A 26 12.30 -0.20 16.23
CA ASN A 26 12.59 1.15 15.77
C ASN A 26 12.47 1.24 14.26
N ILE A 27 11.68 2.20 13.79
CA ILE A 27 11.49 2.49 12.37
C ILE A 27 12.27 3.77 12.04
N TYR A 28 13.13 3.69 11.05
CA TYR A 28 14.03 4.75 10.61
C TYR A 28 13.71 5.20 9.19
N ASP A 29 13.91 6.48 8.92
CA ASP A 29 13.98 7.02 7.57
C ASP A 29 15.29 6.59 6.90
N THR A 30 15.24 6.04 5.70
CA THR A 30 16.44 5.49 5.00
C THR A 30 17.43 6.55 4.53
N ARG A 31 17.01 7.80 4.37
CA ARG A 31 17.86 8.91 3.90
C ARG A 31 18.54 9.64 5.05
N THR A 32 17.82 9.85 6.14
CA THR A 32 18.31 10.64 7.28
C THR A 32 18.81 9.79 8.44
N PHE A 33 18.43 8.51 8.48
CA PHE A 33 18.66 7.58 9.59
C PHE A 33 18.06 8.04 10.92
N LEU A 34 17.10 8.98 10.88
CA LEU A 34 16.39 9.41 12.07
C LEU A 34 15.24 8.44 12.37
N THR A 35 15.01 8.21 13.66
CA THR A 35 13.86 7.41 14.11
C THR A 35 12.56 8.14 13.80
N LYS A 36 11.67 7.51 13.06
CA LYS A 36 10.34 7.99 12.74
C LYS A 36 9.28 7.49 13.73
N LYS A 37 9.42 6.25 14.18
CA LYS A 37 8.49 5.61 15.10
C LYS A 37 9.19 4.55 15.93
N THR A 38 8.70 4.34 17.15
CA THR A 38 9.11 3.24 18.03
C THR A 38 7.87 2.46 18.48
N ILE A 39 7.96 1.14 18.53
CA ILE A 39 6.98 0.22 19.09
C ILE A 39 7.66 -0.50 20.25
N ASP A 40 7.18 -0.30 21.49
CA ASP A 40 7.83 -0.78 22.71
C ASP A 40 7.27 -2.12 23.22
N ASP A 41 6.27 -2.70 22.52
CA ASP A 41 5.57 -3.91 22.96
C ASP A 41 5.71 -5.09 21.99
N ALA A 42 6.86 -5.17 21.31
CA ALA A 42 7.15 -6.22 20.33
C ALA A 42 7.56 -7.58 20.95
N GLY A 43 7.42 -7.75 22.25
CA GLY A 43 7.66 -9.02 22.94
C GLY A 43 9.10 -9.50 22.82
N SER A 44 9.33 -10.72 22.31
CA SER A 44 10.68 -11.25 22.09
C SER A 44 11.32 -10.75 20.79
N GLY A 45 10.57 -10.08 19.91
CA GLY A 45 11.06 -9.47 18.69
C GLY A 45 11.88 -10.42 17.79
N LEU A 46 11.33 -11.59 17.41
CA LEU A 46 12.08 -12.64 16.74
C LEU A 46 12.30 -12.38 15.26
N SER A 47 11.27 -11.87 14.56
CA SER A 47 11.31 -11.54 13.14
C SER A 47 10.29 -10.46 12.81
N ILE A 48 10.49 -9.76 11.69
CA ILE A 48 9.72 -8.57 11.31
C ILE A 48 9.52 -8.51 9.79
N ALA A 49 8.33 -8.09 9.34
CA ALA A 49 8.05 -7.84 7.93
C ALA A 49 7.07 -6.69 7.74
N TYR A 50 7.32 -5.83 6.75
CA TYR A 50 6.33 -4.89 6.23
C TYR A 50 5.37 -5.60 5.28
N ASN A 51 4.09 -5.20 5.30
CA ASN A 51 3.20 -5.56 4.21
C ASN A 51 3.46 -4.68 2.98
N PHE A 52 2.81 -5.02 1.87
CA PHE A 52 3.09 -4.41 0.57
C PHE A 52 2.83 -2.89 0.52
N ASP A 53 1.86 -2.38 1.28
CA ASP A 53 1.52 -0.95 1.31
C ASP A 53 2.30 -0.15 2.37
N GLY A 54 3.17 -0.81 3.13
CA GLY A 54 3.96 -0.17 4.18
C GLY A 54 3.16 0.35 5.38
N LYS A 55 1.84 0.07 5.43
CA LYS A 55 0.95 0.56 6.51
C LYS A 55 0.82 -0.42 7.66
N TYR A 56 1.17 -1.68 7.44
CA TYR A 56 1.14 -2.73 8.44
C TYR A 56 2.49 -3.41 8.56
N MET A 57 2.75 -3.87 9.75
CA MET A 57 3.97 -4.59 10.09
C MET A 57 3.62 -5.84 10.89
N ALA A 58 4.14 -6.98 10.49
CA ALA A 58 4.07 -8.21 11.26
C ALA A 58 5.34 -8.34 12.09
N VAL A 59 5.19 -8.66 13.37
CA VAL A 59 6.29 -8.95 14.28
C VAL A 59 6.03 -10.28 14.96
N ALA A 60 6.99 -11.18 14.93
CA ALA A 60 6.99 -12.39 15.74
C ALA A 60 7.31 -12.02 17.18
N THR A 61 6.28 -11.74 17.97
CA THR A 61 6.39 -11.22 19.35
C THR A 61 6.74 -12.28 20.37
N SER A 62 6.57 -13.56 20.00
CA SER A 62 7.01 -14.73 20.78
C SER A 62 7.16 -15.94 19.87
N PRO A 63 7.71 -17.07 20.34
CA PRO A 63 7.74 -18.32 19.56
C PRO A 63 6.36 -18.84 19.13
N THR A 64 5.28 -18.34 19.74
CA THR A 64 3.90 -18.77 19.50
C THR A 64 2.94 -17.64 19.15
N SER A 65 3.44 -16.42 18.90
CA SER A 65 2.59 -15.26 18.60
C SER A 65 3.17 -14.37 17.52
N ILE A 66 2.31 -13.93 16.61
CA ILE A 66 2.61 -12.84 15.66
C ILE A 66 1.64 -11.70 15.96
N THR A 67 2.16 -10.48 16.09
CA THR A 67 1.32 -9.29 16.19
C THR A 67 1.44 -8.48 14.91
N ILE A 68 0.31 -8.14 14.32
CA ILE A 68 0.19 -7.24 13.18
C ILE A 68 -0.11 -5.85 13.72
N TYR A 69 0.79 -4.93 13.52
CA TYR A 69 0.65 -3.52 13.92
C TYR A 69 0.20 -2.68 12.74
N ASN A 70 -0.82 -1.85 12.93
CA ASN A 70 -1.11 -0.75 12.03
C ASN A 70 -0.13 0.40 12.34
N LEU A 71 0.73 0.74 11.40
CA LEU A 71 1.75 1.78 11.60
C LEU A 71 1.18 3.20 11.66
N LEU A 72 -0.06 3.37 11.25
CA LEU A 72 -0.77 4.65 11.22
C LEU A 72 -1.73 4.81 12.38
N ASP A 73 -2.07 3.71 13.06
CA ASP A 73 -2.94 3.68 14.22
C ASP A 73 -2.40 2.69 15.26
N SER A 74 -1.78 3.21 16.31
CA SER A 74 -1.15 2.38 17.35
C SER A 74 -2.12 1.52 18.15
N ASP A 75 -3.40 1.85 18.15
CA ASP A 75 -4.45 1.11 18.87
C ASP A 75 -5.01 -0.05 18.03
N ASP A 76 -4.82 -0.01 16.70
CA ASP A 76 -5.22 -1.09 15.80
C ASP A 76 -4.09 -2.11 15.65
N LYS A 77 -4.20 -3.20 16.41
CA LYS A 77 -3.31 -4.34 16.30
C LYS A 77 -4.07 -5.65 16.43
N GLU A 78 -3.60 -6.68 15.73
CA GLU A 78 -4.14 -8.04 15.77
C GLU A 78 -3.04 -9.03 16.17
N THR A 79 -3.32 -9.90 17.15
CA THR A 79 -2.39 -10.96 17.52
C THR A 79 -2.90 -12.31 17.01
N ILE A 80 -2.02 -13.03 16.33
CA ILE A 80 -2.22 -14.37 15.80
C ILE A 80 -1.49 -15.33 16.70
N THR A 81 -2.20 -16.31 17.25
CA THR A 81 -1.59 -17.43 17.98
C THR A 81 -1.15 -18.50 16.99
N VAL A 82 0.05 -19.00 17.17
CA VAL A 82 0.67 -20.05 16.35
C VAL A 82 0.81 -21.31 17.16
N ASP A 83 0.26 -22.42 16.66
CA ASP A 83 0.42 -23.72 17.26
C ASP A 83 1.85 -24.25 17.00
N ASN A 84 2.40 -24.99 17.98
CA ASN A 84 3.69 -25.69 17.90
C ASN A 84 4.98 -24.86 17.97
N GLY A 85 4.95 -23.59 18.32
CA GLY A 85 6.14 -22.82 18.69
C GLY A 85 7.26 -22.76 17.64
N GLY A 86 8.41 -22.21 18.07
CA GLY A 86 9.64 -22.22 17.26
C GLY A 86 9.63 -21.28 16.06
N MET A 87 8.86 -20.19 16.12
CA MET A 87 8.82 -19.23 15.03
C MET A 87 10.17 -18.56 14.79
N SER A 88 10.63 -18.55 13.54
CA SER A 88 11.94 -18.01 13.17
C SER A 88 11.90 -16.89 12.13
N GLU A 89 10.99 -16.99 11.19
CA GLU A 89 10.90 -16.04 10.07
C GLU A 89 9.44 -15.80 9.69
N LEU A 90 9.14 -14.60 9.20
CA LEU A 90 7.86 -14.24 8.62
C LEU A 90 8.03 -13.32 7.41
N ALA A 91 7.06 -13.37 6.51
CA ALA A 91 7.01 -12.51 5.32
C ALA A 91 5.56 -12.32 4.86
N PHE A 92 5.26 -11.14 4.30
CA PHE A 92 4.05 -10.98 3.53
C PHE A 92 4.27 -11.45 2.09
N ILE A 93 3.31 -12.23 1.58
CA ILE A 93 3.31 -12.74 0.19
C ILE A 93 1.92 -12.56 -0.41
N SER A 94 1.76 -12.78 -1.71
CA SER A 94 0.47 -12.78 -2.38
C SER A 94 0.16 -14.14 -2.99
N ASP A 95 -1.13 -14.52 -3.03
CA ASP A 95 -1.59 -15.67 -3.79
C ASP A 95 -1.83 -15.33 -5.27
N SER A 96 -2.28 -16.31 -6.05
CA SER A 96 -2.61 -16.12 -7.48
C SER A 96 -3.82 -15.19 -7.74
N ARG A 97 -4.52 -14.79 -6.70
CA ARG A 97 -5.62 -13.82 -6.74
C ARG A 97 -5.24 -12.49 -6.09
N TYR A 98 -3.93 -12.30 -5.84
CA TYR A 98 -3.34 -11.09 -5.24
C TYR A 98 -3.83 -10.80 -3.80
N ASN A 99 -4.47 -11.77 -3.12
CA ASN A 99 -4.76 -11.61 -1.70
C ASN A 99 -3.47 -11.55 -0.90
N THR A 100 -3.45 -10.71 0.12
CA THR A 100 -2.34 -10.62 1.06
C THR A 100 -2.33 -11.84 1.99
N LEU A 101 -1.21 -12.53 2.03
CA LEU A 101 -0.97 -13.69 2.89
C LEU A 101 0.22 -13.38 3.81
N LEU A 102 0.17 -13.90 5.02
CA LEU A 102 1.30 -13.95 5.94
C LEU A 102 1.87 -15.37 5.93
N ALA A 103 3.11 -15.49 5.48
CA ALA A 103 3.90 -16.72 5.59
C ALA A 103 4.80 -16.64 6.82
N TYR A 104 4.93 -17.74 7.55
CA TYR A 104 5.83 -17.84 8.70
C TYR A 104 6.32 -19.28 8.87
N ASN A 105 7.55 -19.40 9.37
CA ASN A 105 8.19 -20.67 9.67
C ASN A 105 8.05 -21.01 11.14
N THR A 106 7.79 -22.27 11.42
CA THR A 106 7.94 -22.90 12.74
C THR A 106 9.00 -23.99 12.66
N ASP A 107 9.37 -24.59 13.79
CA ASP A 107 10.40 -25.65 13.83
C ASP A 107 10.13 -26.81 12.85
N ASN A 108 8.88 -27.05 12.52
CA ASN A 108 8.47 -28.24 11.76
C ASN A 108 7.84 -27.95 10.39
N ALA A 109 7.44 -26.71 10.09
CA ALA A 109 6.71 -26.41 8.87
C ALA A 109 6.68 -24.91 8.54
N MET A 110 6.52 -24.62 7.25
CA MET A 110 6.06 -23.32 6.78
C MET A 110 4.54 -23.26 6.79
N HIS A 111 4.01 -22.19 7.30
CA HIS A 111 2.58 -21.91 7.38
C HIS A 111 2.23 -20.69 6.55
N VAL A 112 1.00 -20.67 6.03
CA VAL A 112 0.49 -19.51 5.28
C VAL A 112 -0.92 -19.18 5.76
N LYS A 113 -1.14 -17.94 6.16
CA LYS A 113 -2.44 -17.44 6.62
C LYS A 113 -2.92 -16.29 5.74
N ARG A 114 -4.15 -16.36 5.25
CA ARG A 114 -4.76 -15.25 4.52
C ARG A 114 -5.11 -14.11 5.49
N MET A 115 -4.70 -12.89 5.11
CA MET A 115 -4.92 -11.67 5.89
C MET A 115 -6.13 -10.93 5.32
N THR A 116 -7.33 -11.30 5.77
CA THR A 116 -8.59 -10.77 5.22
C THR A 116 -8.84 -9.29 5.52
N LYS A 117 -8.16 -8.75 6.53
CA LYS A 117 -8.24 -7.32 6.88
C LYS A 117 -7.25 -6.45 6.09
N LEU A 118 -6.29 -7.05 5.38
CA LEU A 118 -5.32 -6.30 4.59
C LEU A 118 -5.75 -6.27 3.13
N ALA A 119 -5.55 -5.10 2.50
CA ALA A 119 -5.87 -4.92 1.10
C ALA A 119 -5.10 -5.91 0.20
N PRO A 120 -5.73 -6.43 -0.86
CA PRO A 120 -5.06 -7.27 -1.83
C PRO A 120 -3.93 -6.52 -2.57
N TYR A 121 -2.92 -7.28 -3.02
CA TYR A 121 -1.75 -6.74 -3.71
C TYR A 121 -1.97 -6.63 -5.23
N TYR A 122 -2.69 -5.61 -5.64
CA TYR A 122 -3.09 -5.44 -7.04
C TYR A 122 -2.03 -4.85 -7.96
N GLY A 123 -1.01 -4.19 -7.43
CA GLY A 123 0.05 -3.57 -8.25
C GLY A 123 0.78 -4.59 -9.12
N LYS A 124 1.02 -5.80 -8.62
CA LYS A 124 1.61 -6.89 -9.39
C LYS A 124 0.73 -7.27 -10.59
N LEU A 125 -0.58 -7.42 -10.40
CA LEU A 125 -1.53 -7.72 -11.47
C LEU A 125 -1.51 -6.65 -12.56
N ILE A 126 -1.52 -5.37 -12.14
CA ILE A 126 -1.48 -4.23 -13.07
C ILE A 126 -0.18 -4.27 -13.89
N ASN A 127 0.97 -4.52 -13.25
CA ASN A 127 2.25 -4.60 -13.94
C ASN A 127 2.35 -5.81 -14.88
N GLU A 128 1.77 -6.94 -14.53
CA GLU A 128 1.69 -8.12 -15.42
C GLU A 128 0.88 -7.76 -16.69
N GLN A 129 -0.31 -7.19 -16.56
CA GLN A 129 -1.13 -6.74 -17.69
C GLN A 129 -0.44 -5.64 -18.50
N LEU A 130 0.24 -4.71 -17.83
CA LEU A 130 1.02 -3.65 -18.49
C LEU A 130 2.14 -4.23 -19.35
N ASN A 131 2.89 -5.20 -18.83
CA ASN A 131 3.97 -5.84 -19.55
C ASN A 131 3.46 -6.65 -20.75
N GLU A 132 2.31 -7.33 -20.63
CA GLU A 132 1.66 -8.02 -21.74
C GLU A 132 1.24 -7.03 -22.85
N ARG A 133 0.56 -5.93 -22.50
CA ARG A 133 0.16 -4.89 -23.45
C ARG A 133 1.35 -4.21 -24.12
N MET A 134 2.42 -3.92 -23.35
CA MET A 134 3.66 -3.35 -23.91
C MET A 134 4.33 -4.31 -24.88
N THR A 135 4.40 -5.59 -24.53
CA THR A 135 4.99 -6.63 -25.40
C THR A 135 4.22 -6.71 -26.73
N GLU A 136 2.89 -6.66 -26.69
CA GLU A 136 2.08 -6.69 -27.91
C GLU A 136 2.26 -5.40 -28.73
N TRP A 137 2.24 -4.23 -28.10
CA TRP A 137 2.44 -2.94 -28.76
C TRP A 137 3.82 -2.81 -29.42
N MET A 138 4.86 -3.40 -28.84
CA MET A 138 6.22 -3.39 -29.40
C MET A 138 6.40 -4.32 -30.59
N LYS A 139 5.47 -5.20 -30.92
CA LYS A 139 5.57 -6.03 -32.13
C LYS A 139 5.47 -5.17 -33.37
N MET A 140 6.22 -5.54 -34.41
CA MET A 140 6.10 -4.92 -35.72
C MET A 140 4.73 -5.23 -36.31
N LEU A 141 4.03 -4.20 -36.80
CA LEU A 141 2.68 -4.35 -37.35
C LEU A 141 2.74 -4.93 -38.77
N PRO A 142 1.72 -5.68 -39.23
CA PRO A 142 1.63 -6.16 -40.62
C PRO A 142 1.70 -4.99 -41.60
N GLY A 143 2.67 -5.03 -42.54
CA GLY A 143 2.89 -3.99 -43.51
C GLY A 143 3.67 -2.75 -43.03
N GLU A 144 4.11 -2.72 -41.80
CA GLU A 144 4.94 -1.65 -41.25
C GLU A 144 6.37 -1.77 -41.82
N THR A 145 6.95 -0.66 -42.29
CA THR A 145 8.36 -0.62 -42.68
C THR A 145 9.25 -0.51 -41.41
N LEU A 146 10.52 -0.86 -41.55
CA LEU A 146 11.47 -0.75 -40.45
C LEU A 146 11.58 0.69 -39.92
N GLU A 147 11.55 1.68 -40.81
CA GLU A 147 11.57 3.11 -40.44
C GLU A 147 10.31 3.52 -39.66
N GLN A 148 9.14 3.09 -40.12
CA GLN A 148 7.88 3.33 -39.40
C GLN A 148 7.89 2.66 -38.02
N TYR A 149 8.39 1.42 -37.94
CA TYR A 149 8.53 0.73 -36.66
C TYR A 149 9.45 1.48 -35.70
N GLN A 150 10.64 1.90 -36.12
CA GLN A 150 11.60 2.63 -35.29
C GLN A 150 11.05 4.00 -34.83
N ASN A 151 10.24 4.66 -35.68
CA ASN A 151 9.59 5.91 -35.30
C ASN A 151 8.50 5.66 -34.25
N ARG A 152 7.76 4.56 -34.34
CA ARG A 152 6.71 4.18 -33.41
C ARG A 152 7.24 3.59 -32.11
N VAL A 153 8.33 2.80 -32.17
CA VAL A 153 8.90 2.06 -31.03
C VAL A 153 10.34 2.52 -30.77
N ASN A 154 10.47 3.59 -30.01
CA ASN A 154 11.73 4.12 -29.49
C ASN A 154 11.62 4.38 -27.99
N ASP A 155 12.68 4.82 -27.31
CA ASP A 155 12.67 5.00 -25.86
C ASP A 155 11.59 5.98 -25.39
N GLN A 156 11.47 7.12 -26.06
CA GLN A 156 10.49 8.15 -25.69
C GLN A 156 9.04 7.68 -25.87
N THR A 157 8.75 7.03 -26.99
CA THR A 157 7.39 6.54 -27.27
C THR A 157 7.05 5.32 -26.40
N ARG A 158 8.02 4.49 -26.04
CA ARG A 158 7.82 3.39 -25.08
C ARG A 158 7.42 3.90 -23.70
N ASP A 159 8.10 4.94 -23.21
CA ASP A 159 7.77 5.53 -21.89
C ASP A 159 6.39 6.17 -21.91
N ALA A 160 6.07 6.93 -22.95
CA ALA A 160 4.75 7.54 -23.09
C ALA A 160 3.62 6.49 -23.18
N GLN A 161 3.83 5.44 -24.00
CA GLN A 161 2.85 4.37 -24.16
C GLN A 161 2.68 3.54 -22.87
N ARG A 162 3.76 3.31 -22.14
CA ARG A 162 3.71 2.61 -20.85
C ARG A 162 2.83 3.37 -19.85
N LYS A 163 3.04 4.69 -19.72
CA LYS A 163 2.23 5.56 -18.85
C LYS A 163 0.75 5.54 -19.22
N LEU A 164 0.46 5.61 -20.53
CA LEU A 164 -0.91 5.56 -21.04
C LEU A 164 -1.58 4.22 -20.66
N PHE A 165 -0.93 3.10 -20.93
CA PHE A 165 -1.48 1.78 -20.61
C PHE A 165 -1.64 1.57 -19.11
N GLU A 166 -0.69 2.03 -18.31
CA GLU A 166 -0.76 1.97 -16.85
C GLU A 166 -1.97 2.74 -16.32
N ALA A 167 -2.17 3.98 -16.80
CA ALA A 167 -3.31 4.80 -16.42
C ALA A 167 -4.66 4.15 -16.81
N GLU A 168 -4.74 3.57 -18.01
CA GLU A 168 -5.95 2.87 -18.49
C GLU A 168 -6.24 1.63 -17.64
N ILE A 169 -5.23 0.77 -17.39
CA ILE A 169 -5.39 -0.46 -16.61
C ILE A 169 -5.76 -0.10 -15.17
N SER A 170 -5.05 0.84 -14.56
CA SER A 170 -5.29 1.28 -13.18
C SER A 170 -6.68 1.86 -13.01
N THR A 171 -7.14 2.69 -13.96
CA THR A 171 -8.48 3.30 -13.91
C THR A 171 -9.57 2.24 -14.08
N SER A 172 -9.41 1.32 -15.04
CA SER A 172 -10.37 0.23 -15.24
C SER A 172 -10.48 -0.65 -14.00
N PHE A 173 -9.33 -1.02 -13.45
CA PHE A 173 -9.24 -1.85 -12.25
C PHE A 173 -9.86 -1.19 -11.02
N ALA A 174 -9.56 0.10 -10.83
CA ALA A 174 -10.07 0.89 -9.72
C ALA A 174 -11.59 1.09 -9.78
N ASN A 175 -12.17 1.29 -10.95
CA ASN A 175 -13.61 1.43 -11.10
C ASN A 175 -14.35 0.17 -10.64
N ASP A 176 -13.81 -1.01 -10.95
CA ASP A 176 -14.37 -2.28 -10.49
C ASP A 176 -14.23 -2.45 -8.98
N LEU A 177 -13.09 -2.04 -8.41
CA LEU A 177 -12.84 -2.14 -6.97
C LEU A 177 -13.70 -1.18 -6.15
N VAL A 178 -13.78 0.10 -6.54
CA VAL A 178 -14.51 1.14 -5.79
C VAL A 178 -16.01 0.83 -5.77
N ASN A 179 -16.56 0.34 -6.86
CA ASN A 179 -17.98 -0.02 -6.92
C ASN A 179 -18.35 -1.21 -6.02
N MET A 180 -17.37 -2.02 -5.61
CA MET A 180 -17.56 -3.19 -4.74
C MET A 180 -17.04 -2.97 -3.33
N ALA A 181 -16.35 -1.85 -3.06
CA ALA A 181 -15.72 -1.60 -1.78
C ALA A 181 -16.73 -1.30 -0.69
N THR A 182 -16.57 -1.93 0.46
CA THR A 182 -17.16 -1.47 1.71
C THR A 182 -16.22 -0.43 2.32
N VAL A 183 -16.74 0.78 2.54
CA VAL A 183 -15.99 1.87 3.17
C VAL A 183 -16.32 1.92 4.65
N SER A 184 -15.32 2.15 5.49
CA SER A 184 -15.50 2.36 6.93
C SER A 184 -14.65 3.51 7.43
N LEU A 185 -15.13 4.21 8.46
CA LEU A 185 -14.40 5.27 9.13
C LEU A 185 -13.54 4.67 10.23
N GLY A 186 -12.26 4.99 10.22
CA GLY A 186 -11.29 4.61 11.25
C GLY A 186 -11.05 5.73 12.26
N ASN A 187 -9.93 5.66 12.94
CA ASN A 187 -9.58 6.62 13.97
C ASN A 187 -9.16 7.96 13.37
N TYR A 188 -9.37 9.01 14.15
CA TYR A 188 -8.90 10.35 13.85
C TYR A 188 -7.61 10.66 14.61
N ASP A 189 -6.55 10.91 13.89
CA ASP A 189 -5.29 11.39 14.47
C ASP A 189 -5.36 12.91 14.67
N ARG A 190 -5.55 13.32 15.93
CA ARG A 190 -5.64 14.74 16.32
C ARG A 190 -4.34 15.50 16.12
N SER A 191 -3.19 14.83 16.21
CA SER A 191 -1.88 15.48 16.09
C SER A 191 -1.61 15.92 14.65
N ASN A 192 -2.09 15.15 13.69
CA ASN A 192 -1.92 15.40 12.26
C ASN A 192 -3.18 15.92 11.55
N GLY A 193 -4.34 15.93 12.24
CA GLY A 193 -5.60 16.39 11.66
C GLY A 193 -6.15 15.48 10.57
N VAL A 194 -5.89 14.15 10.65
CA VAL A 194 -6.25 13.19 9.62
C VAL A 194 -7.23 12.14 10.11
N LEU A 195 -8.22 11.84 9.29
CA LEU A 195 -9.19 10.77 9.47
C LEU A 195 -8.83 9.58 8.59
N ALA A 196 -8.72 8.39 9.16
CA ALA A 196 -8.56 7.17 8.40
C ALA A 196 -9.88 6.79 7.72
N VAL A 197 -9.84 6.54 6.41
CA VAL A 197 -10.96 6.01 5.63
C VAL A 197 -10.50 4.69 5.03
N ALA A 198 -11.02 3.59 5.57
CA ALA A 198 -10.61 2.25 5.20
C ALA A 198 -11.54 1.65 4.14
N PHE A 199 -10.96 0.88 3.25
CA PHE A 199 -11.63 0.09 2.22
C PHE A 199 -11.33 -1.38 2.49
N ASP A 200 -12.30 -2.27 2.28
CA ASP A 200 -12.12 -3.71 2.45
C ASP A 200 -11.27 -4.35 1.34
N ASN A 201 -11.08 -3.65 0.22
CA ASN A 201 -10.39 -4.16 -0.97
C ASN A 201 -9.28 -3.22 -1.51
N MET A 202 -9.00 -2.12 -0.84
CA MET A 202 -7.95 -1.16 -1.20
C MET A 202 -7.22 -0.65 0.05
N PRO A 203 -6.02 -0.07 -0.09
CA PRO A 203 -5.34 0.59 1.01
C PRO A 203 -6.17 1.71 1.64
N THR A 204 -6.07 1.83 2.97
CA THR A 204 -6.67 2.94 3.72
C THR A 204 -6.10 4.28 3.25
N ILE A 205 -6.96 5.27 3.06
CA ILE A 205 -6.55 6.65 2.83
C ILE A 205 -6.64 7.48 4.10
N PHE A 206 -5.83 8.53 4.18
CA PHE A 206 -5.78 9.46 5.32
C PHE A 206 -6.22 10.83 4.85
N LEU A 207 -7.47 11.17 5.20
CA LEU A 207 -8.13 12.39 4.75
C LEU A 207 -7.86 13.52 5.75
N ASN A 208 -7.37 14.66 5.26
CA ASN A 208 -7.23 15.85 6.09
C ASN A 208 -8.63 16.40 6.43
N VAL A 209 -9.00 16.33 7.70
CA VAL A 209 -10.31 16.79 8.19
C VAL A 209 -10.09 17.70 9.39
N PRO A 210 -10.58 18.97 9.35
CA PRO A 210 -10.57 19.82 10.53
C PRO A 210 -11.32 19.18 11.69
N GLU A 211 -10.82 19.27 12.92
CA GLU A 211 -11.47 18.70 14.12
C GLU A 211 -12.92 19.20 14.29
N THR A 212 -13.20 20.43 13.88
CA THR A 212 -14.53 21.02 13.89
C THR A 212 -15.55 20.30 13.01
N ASP A 213 -15.08 19.58 12.00
CA ASP A 213 -15.91 18.92 10.99
C ASP A 213 -16.17 17.43 11.33
N LEU A 214 -15.45 16.87 12.32
CA LEU A 214 -15.54 15.44 12.68
C LEU A 214 -16.97 14.99 13.02
N THR A 215 -17.80 15.87 13.52
CA THR A 215 -19.19 15.54 13.86
C THR A 215 -20.05 15.20 12.65
N SER A 216 -19.61 15.53 11.43
CA SER A 216 -20.26 15.13 10.17
C SER A 216 -19.81 13.77 9.65
N PHE A 217 -18.72 13.19 10.19
CA PHE A 217 -18.21 11.89 9.80
C PHE A 217 -18.73 10.78 10.71
N ASN A 218 -20.05 10.55 10.68
CA ASN A 218 -20.69 9.50 11.49
C ASN A 218 -20.99 8.23 10.69
N ASN A 219 -21.10 8.35 9.36
CA ASN A 219 -21.43 7.25 8.49
C ASN A 219 -20.56 7.32 7.22
N ALA A 220 -19.89 6.23 6.90
CA ALA A 220 -19.07 6.14 5.69
C ALA A 220 -19.91 6.19 4.40
N ASP A 221 -21.18 5.80 4.44
CA ASP A 221 -22.10 5.87 3.30
C ASP A 221 -22.39 7.30 2.84
N ASP A 222 -22.11 8.30 3.68
CA ASP A 222 -22.22 9.70 3.31
C ASP A 222 -21.07 10.20 2.42
N LEU A 223 -20.00 9.40 2.28
CA LEU A 223 -18.83 9.76 1.49
C LEU A 223 -18.98 9.36 0.03
N GLN A 224 -18.73 10.32 -0.86
CA GLN A 224 -18.66 10.10 -2.31
C GLN A 224 -17.28 10.46 -2.82
N PHE A 225 -16.63 9.53 -3.49
CA PHE A 225 -15.31 9.71 -4.09
C PHE A 225 -15.48 10.16 -5.55
N LYS A 226 -15.12 11.43 -5.83
CA LYS A 226 -15.20 12.03 -7.16
C LYS A 226 -13.80 12.27 -7.69
N ASN A 227 -13.65 12.24 -9.03
CA ASN A 227 -12.38 12.50 -9.70
C ASN A 227 -11.21 11.68 -9.15
N ALA A 228 -11.50 10.47 -8.65
CA ALA A 228 -10.49 9.62 -8.06
C ALA A 228 -9.47 9.19 -9.12
N LYS A 229 -8.19 9.29 -8.75
CA LYS A 229 -7.05 8.83 -9.55
C LYS A 229 -6.32 7.74 -8.78
N TYR A 230 -5.80 6.78 -9.50
CA TYR A 230 -5.11 5.61 -8.96
C TYR A 230 -3.78 5.42 -9.68
N GLY A 231 -2.82 4.81 -9.01
CA GLY A 231 -1.53 4.54 -9.60
C GLY A 231 -0.84 3.34 -8.96
N VAL A 232 0.16 2.84 -9.67
CA VAL A 232 1.09 1.83 -9.15
C VAL A 232 2.31 2.57 -8.63
N MET A 233 2.49 2.48 -7.33
CA MET A 233 3.64 3.04 -6.63
C MET A 233 4.87 2.16 -6.82
N PRO A 234 6.08 2.61 -6.46
CA PRO A 234 7.26 1.75 -6.42
C PRO A 234 6.98 0.42 -5.71
N ASN A 235 7.64 -0.64 -6.14
CA ASN A 235 7.48 -2.02 -5.64
C ASN A 235 6.07 -2.60 -5.84
N ASP A 236 5.42 -2.26 -6.96
CA ASP A 236 4.12 -2.80 -7.37
C ASP A 236 2.96 -2.47 -6.41
N HIS A 237 3.09 -1.40 -5.64
CA HIS A 237 2.06 -0.97 -4.71
C HIS A 237 0.97 -0.16 -5.44
N PHE A 238 -0.28 -0.64 -5.43
CA PHE A 238 -1.43 0.04 -6.04
C PHE A 238 -2.25 0.77 -4.99
N GLU A 239 -2.46 2.06 -5.18
CA GLU A 239 -3.28 2.86 -4.26
C GLU A 239 -4.02 4.01 -4.96
N MET A 240 -5.00 4.58 -4.25
CA MET A 240 -5.59 5.86 -4.63
C MET A 240 -4.56 6.97 -4.40
N ILE A 241 -4.30 7.77 -5.42
CA ILE A 241 -3.33 8.88 -5.36
C ILE A 241 -3.98 10.25 -5.22
N TYR A 242 -5.24 10.37 -5.61
CA TYR A 242 -6.04 11.59 -5.49
C TYR A 242 -7.52 11.24 -5.43
N ALA A 243 -8.29 12.00 -4.66
CA ALA A 243 -9.75 12.00 -4.73
C ALA A 243 -10.34 13.30 -4.15
N GLU A 244 -11.48 13.71 -4.68
CA GLU A 244 -12.38 14.66 -4.08
C GLU A 244 -13.43 13.90 -3.27
N VAL A 245 -13.31 13.91 -1.95
CA VAL A 245 -14.20 13.20 -1.03
C VAL A 245 -15.30 14.13 -0.60
N HIS A 246 -16.47 14.00 -1.20
CA HIS A 246 -17.66 14.78 -0.85
C HIS A 246 -18.41 14.08 0.28
N ASN A 247 -18.64 14.80 1.39
CA ASN A 247 -19.43 14.33 2.51
C ASN A 247 -20.85 14.90 2.41
N ASN A 248 -21.84 14.04 2.17
CA ASN A 248 -23.25 14.43 2.04
C ASN A 248 -23.86 14.95 3.36
N ALA A 249 -23.27 14.59 4.51
CA ALA A 249 -23.80 15.01 5.81
C ALA A 249 -23.59 16.51 6.08
N ASP A 250 -22.51 17.11 5.57
CA ASP A 250 -22.23 18.55 5.74
C ASP A 250 -22.13 19.33 4.41
N GLY A 251 -22.21 18.63 3.27
CA GLY A 251 -22.11 19.20 1.94
C GLY A 251 -20.69 19.68 1.55
N LYS A 252 -19.67 19.38 2.35
CA LYS A 252 -18.29 19.79 2.09
C LYS A 252 -17.54 18.77 1.23
N THR A 253 -16.49 19.23 0.60
CA THR A 253 -15.57 18.39 -0.17
C THR A 253 -14.17 18.51 0.44
N TYR A 254 -13.57 17.37 0.71
CA TYR A 254 -12.23 17.21 1.26
C TYR A 254 -11.32 16.63 0.18
N ILE A 255 -10.13 17.17 0.04
CA ILE A 255 -9.17 16.67 -0.95
C ILE A 255 -8.25 15.66 -0.30
N PHE A 256 -8.25 14.45 -0.84
CA PHE A 256 -7.20 13.48 -0.59
C PHE A 256 -6.15 13.60 -1.69
N SER A 257 -4.88 13.70 -1.33
CA SER A 257 -3.76 13.70 -2.26
C SER A 257 -2.57 12.98 -1.64
N ASN A 258 -2.01 12.05 -2.40
CA ASN A 258 -0.77 11.33 -2.09
C ASN A 258 0.27 11.57 -3.19
N LEU A 259 0.13 12.67 -3.92
CA LEU A 259 0.92 12.98 -5.12
C LEU A 259 2.40 13.19 -4.83
N ASP A 260 2.74 13.63 -3.62
CA ASP A 260 4.12 13.82 -3.15
C ASP A 260 4.87 12.48 -2.98
N ARG A 261 4.13 11.38 -2.84
CA ARG A 261 4.66 10.01 -2.76
C ARG A 261 4.70 9.30 -4.11
N VAL A 262 3.98 9.83 -5.11
CA VAL A 262 3.99 9.29 -6.47
C VAL A 262 5.28 9.71 -7.17
N ASN A 263 5.95 8.77 -7.81
CA ASN A 263 7.03 9.11 -8.71
C ASN A 263 6.43 9.89 -9.89
N LEU A 264 6.71 11.20 -9.97
CA LEU A 264 6.16 12.11 -11.00
C LEU A 264 6.40 11.64 -12.45
N ASN A 265 7.31 10.68 -12.65
CA ASN A 265 7.52 10.03 -13.95
C ASN A 265 6.30 9.22 -14.45
N TYR A 266 5.35 8.90 -13.56
CA TYR A 266 4.10 8.21 -13.92
C TYR A 266 2.95 9.16 -14.29
N MET A 267 3.11 10.47 -14.07
CA MET A 267 2.10 11.44 -14.45
C MET A 267 2.29 11.84 -15.92
N THR A 268 1.25 11.71 -16.72
CA THR A 268 1.25 12.22 -18.09
C THR A 268 1.21 13.74 -18.09
N SER A 269 1.81 14.37 -19.09
CA SER A 269 1.83 15.83 -19.25
C SER A 269 0.44 16.49 -19.40
N ASP A 270 -0.58 15.68 -19.66
CA ASP A 270 -1.98 16.11 -19.80
C ASP A 270 -2.77 16.05 -18.48
N ASP A 271 -2.22 15.41 -17.46
CA ASP A 271 -2.75 15.55 -16.10
C ASP A 271 -2.44 16.96 -15.62
N ASN A 272 -3.28 17.91 -15.99
CA ASN A 272 -3.31 19.24 -15.36
C ASN A 272 -3.57 18.99 -13.86
N VAL A 273 -2.51 18.74 -13.13
CA VAL A 273 -2.51 18.84 -11.68
C VAL A 273 -2.78 20.31 -11.41
N VAL A 274 -4.00 20.57 -10.99
CA VAL A 274 -4.40 21.91 -10.59
C VAL A 274 -3.46 22.34 -9.49
N SER A 275 -2.65 23.30 -9.81
CA SER A 275 -1.79 24.04 -8.87
C SER A 275 -2.63 24.79 -7.84
#